data_ed918d771f55810242aebff2117d6d9e
#
_entry.id   ed918d771f55810242aebff2117d6d9e
#
_cell.length_a   1.000
_cell.length_b   1.000
_cell.length_c   1.000
_cell.angle_alpha   90.00
_cell.angle_beta   90.00
_cell.angle_gamma   90.00
#
_symmetry.space_group_name_H-M   'P 1'
#
loop_
_entity.id
_entity.type
_entity.pdbx_description
1 polymer ?
#
loop_
_entity_poly.entity_id
_entity_poly.type
_entity_poly.pdbx_seq_one_letter_code
_entity_poly.pdbx_strand_id
1 'polypeptide(L)'
;MVLEEGVIPGVTTLAELAPIIVLGIVLGLYELILIHRDESFRGSHWFGHGFHAIVFMFVALFFIFNTEYFLSITGLAEKEWPVISSTWGVRIIIGLILNIKMHAVSAVIKGGLRGSMTGGMAEHWTHTTVVSALVVLAPLYWPLLVGILPEWAGGVPAEG
;
A
#
# COMPACT_ATOMS: atom_id res chain seq x y z
N MET A 1 1.66 1.51 -43.55
CA MET A 1 1.21 2.30 -42.40
C MET A 1 1.04 1.32 -41.27
N VAL A 2 2.13 1.06 -40.54
CA VAL A 2 2.12 0.20 -39.36
C VAL A 2 1.43 1.06 -38.29
N LEU A 3 0.25 0.63 -37.84
CA LEU A 3 -0.36 1.19 -36.64
C LEU A 3 0.58 0.81 -35.51
N GLU A 4 1.36 1.77 -34.99
CA GLU A 4 1.94 1.60 -33.66
C GLU A 4 0.77 1.27 -32.74
N GLU A 5 0.75 0.02 -32.23
CA GLU A 5 -0.12 -0.33 -31.12
C GLU A 5 0.16 0.71 -30.03
N GLY A 6 -0.76 1.64 -29.88
CA GLY A 6 -0.63 2.70 -28.91
C GLY A 6 -0.57 2.06 -27.54
N VAL A 7 0.63 1.98 -26.99
CA VAL A 7 0.83 1.72 -25.57
C VAL A 7 0.04 2.80 -24.86
N ILE A 8 -1.10 2.42 -24.28
CA ILE A 8 -1.90 3.33 -23.48
C ILE A 8 -0.99 3.77 -22.34
N PRO A 9 -0.63 5.07 -22.24
CA PRO A 9 0.23 5.53 -21.15
C PRO A 9 -0.36 5.10 -19.82
N GLY A 10 0.41 4.38 -19.02
CA GLY A 10 -0.03 3.90 -17.70
C GLY A 10 -0.61 2.49 -17.68
N VAL A 11 -0.63 1.73 -18.79
CA VAL A 11 -0.85 0.28 -18.72
C VAL A 11 0.38 -0.35 -18.11
N THR A 12 0.22 -0.89 -16.90
CA THR A 12 1.29 -1.59 -16.21
C THR A 12 1.66 -2.88 -16.94
N THR A 13 2.93 -3.03 -17.25
CA THR A 13 3.51 -4.30 -17.70
C THR A 13 3.74 -5.22 -16.51
N LEU A 14 4.04 -6.50 -16.74
CA LEU A 14 4.41 -7.41 -15.65
C LEU A 14 5.61 -6.91 -14.84
N ALA A 15 6.56 -6.22 -15.48
CA ALA A 15 7.70 -5.60 -14.82
C ALA A 15 7.28 -4.45 -13.89
N GLU A 16 6.26 -3.68 -14.25
CA GLU A 16 5.71 -2.61 -13.42
C GLU A 16 4.83 -3.13 -12.27
N LEU A 17 4.35 -4.36 -12.35
CA LEU A 17 3.68 -5.03 -11.24
C LEU A 17 4.67 -5.52 -10.17
N ALA A 18 5.94 -5.69 -10.49
CA ALA A 18 6.95 -6.17 -9.55
C ALA A 18 7.01 -5.34 -8.26
N PRO A 19 7.05 -3.99 -8.29
CA PRO A 19 7.03 -3.19 -7.06
C PRO A 19 5.79 -3.46 -6.20
N ILE A 20 4.64 -3.63 -6.81
CA ILE A 20 3.38 -3.86 -6.11
C ILE A 20 3.41 -5.23 -5.41
N ILE A 21 3.88 -6.26 -6.11
CA ILE A 21 3.93 -7.62 -5.59
C ILE A 21 5.00 -7.73 -4.49
N VAL A 22 6.21 -7.28 -4.77
CA VAL A 22 7.34 -7.41 -3.83
C VAL A 22 7.08 -6.60 -2.56
N LEU A 23 6.71 -5.33 -2.69
CA LEU A 23 6.44 -4.48 -1.53
C LEU A 23 5.16 -4.90 -0.81
N GLY A 24 4.13 -5.34 -1.54
CA GLY A 24 2.90 -5.85 -0.95
C GLY A 24 3.16 -7.08 -0.08
N ILE A 25 4.01 -8.00 -0.52
CA ILE A 25 4.42 -9.16 0.28
C ILE A 25 5.26 -8.71 1.47
N VAL A 26 6.30 -7.91 1.26
CA VAL A 26 7.24 -7.50 2.33
C VAL A 26 6.53 -6.68 3.41
N LEU A 27 5.80 -5.64 3.03
CA LEU A 27 5.08 -4.79 3.97
C LEU A 27 3.88 -5.51 4.59
N GLY A 28 3.21 -6.37 3.81
CA GLY A 28 2.11 -7.19 4.31
C GLY A 28 2.56 -8.21 5.35
N LEU A 29 3.69 -8.88 5.13
CA LEU A 29 4.28 -9.78 6.14
C LEU A 29 4.78 -9.01 7.37
N TYR A 30 5.35 -7.84 7.18
CA TYR A 30 5.75 -6.97 8.29
C TYR A 30 4.55 -6.61 9.18
N GLU A 31 3.46 -6.17 8.59
CA GLU A 31 2.21 -5.87 9.30
C GLU A 31 1.65 -7.11 10.00
N LEU A 32 1.63 -8.25 9.32
CA LEU A 32 1.17 -9.52 9.90
C LEU A 32 1.99 -9.93 11.13
N ILE A 33 3.31 -9.73 11.09
CA ILE A 33 4.20 -10.00 12.23
C ILE A 33 3.91 -9.03 13.38
N LEU A 34 3.66 -7.76 13.11
CA LEU A 34 3.32 -6.77 14.13
C LEU A 34 2.00 -7.14 14.82
N ILE A 35 0.97 -7.46 14.04
CA ILE A 35 -0.32 -7.91 14.56
C ILE A 35 -0.17 -9.19 15.40
N HIS A 36 0.64 -10.16 14.93
CA HIS A 36 0.87 -11.40 15.66
C HIS A 36 1.61 -11.21 16.99
N ARG A 37 2.51 -10.23 17.06
CA ARG A 37 3.27 -9.91 18.29
C ARG A 37 2.47 -9.11 19.30
N ASP A 38 1.39 -8.47 18.90
CA ASP A 38 0.50 -7.76 19.82
C ASP A 38 -0.26 -8.78 20.67
N GLU A 39 -0.06 -8.74 21.98
CA GLU A 39 -0.68 -9.66 22.94
C GLU A 39 -2.22 -9.55 22.93
N SER A 40 -2.77 -8.42 22.52
CA SER A 40 -4.20 -8.21 22.41
C SER A 40 -4.88 -9.08 21.35
N PHE A 41 -4.10 -9.62 20.40
CA PHE A 41 -4.60 -10.50 19.34
C PHE A 41 -4.42 -12.00 19.65
N ARG A 42 -3.79 -12.38 20.76
CA ARG A 42 -3.61 -13.78 21.14
C ARG A 42 -4.97 -14.48 21.33
N GLY A 43 -5.20 -15.51 20.54
CA GLY A 43 -6.43 -16.30 20.58
C GLY A 43 -7.60 -15.72 19.76
N SER A 44 -7.45 -14.62 19.07
CA SER A 44 -8.43 -14.06 18.16
C SER A 44 -8.16 -14.47 16.70
N HIS A 45 -9.03 -14.05 15.79
CA HIS A 45 -8.89 -14.30 14.34
C HIS A 45 -7.79 -13.44 13.68
N TRP A 46 -6.61 -13.34 14.32
CA TRP A 46 -5.49 -12.50 13.86
C TRP A 46 -5.13 -12.71 12.38
N PHE A 47 -5.22 -13.95 11.90
CA PHE A 47 -4.91 -14.25 10.50
C PHE A 47 -5.90 -13.60 9.54
N GLY A 48 -7.21 -13.66 9.84
CA GLY A 48 -8.22 -13.00 9.01
C GLY A 48 -8.00 -11.48 8.92
N HIS A 49 -7.55 -10.88 10.01
CA HIS A 49 -7.30 -9.44 10.07
C HIS A 49 -6.01 -9.06 9.35
N GLY A 50 -4.95 -9.81 9.57
CA GLY A 50 -3.71 -9.65 8.83
C GLY A 50 -3.91 -9.80 7.33
N PHE A 51 -4.73 -10.77 6.91
CA PHE A 51 -5.06 -10.96 5.51
C PHE A 51 -5.79 -9.74 4.90
N HIS A 52 -6.74 -9.15 5.64
CA HIS A 52 -7.41 -7.93 5.19
C HIS A 52 -6.41 -6.76 5.04
N ALA A 53 -5.51 -6.58 6.00
CA ALA A 53 -4.48 -5.54 5.93
C ALA A 53 -3.58 -5.73 4.70
N ILE A 54 -3.16 -6.96 4.41
CA ILE A 54 -2.38 -7.30 3.22
C ILE A 54 -3.14 -6.92 1.95
N VAL A 55 -4.41 -7.29 1.81
CA VAL A 55 -5.22 -6.97 0.63
C VAL A 55 -5.32 -5.46 0.43
N PHE A 56 -5.63 -4.69 1.48
CA PHE A 56 -5.67 -3.23 1.37
C PHE A 56 -4.32 -2.62 1.01
N MET A 57 -3.24 -3.21 1.47
CA MET A 57 -1.88 -2.76 1.14
C MET A 57 -1.56 -2.96 -0.35
N PHE A 58 -1.90 -4.13 -0.92
CA PHE A 58 -1.77 -4.36 -2.36
C PHE A 58 -2.59 -3.37 -3.17
N VAL A 59 -3.84 -3.13 -2.78
CA VAL A 59 -4.72 -2.16 -3.43
C VAL A 59 -4.13 -0.75 -3.35
N ALA A 60 -3.64 -0.34 -2.19
CA ALA A 60 -3.01 0.97 -2.01
C ALA A 60 -1.75 1.12 -2.86
N LEU A 61 -0.85 0.13 -2.86
CA LEU A 61 0.35 0.13 -3.69
C LEU A 61 0.00 0.20 -5.18
N PHE A 62 -1.02 -0.55 -5.62
CA PHE A 62 -1.47 -0.48 -7.01
C PHE A 62 -1.87 0.93 -7.41
N PHE A 63 -2.68 1.61 -6.61
CA PHE A 63 -3.07 2.99 -6.88
C PHE A 63 -1.91 3.98 -6.78
N ILE A 64 -0.99 3.78 -5.83
CA ILE A 64 0.17 4.67 -5.64
C ILE A 64 1.14 4.59 -6.81
N PHE A 65 1.45 3.39 -7.32
CA PHE A 65 2.32 3.23 -8.47
C PHE A 65 1.65 3.67 -9.78
N ASN A 66 0.32 3.61 -9.85
CA ASN A 66 -0.45 4.00 -11.03
C ASN A 66 -1.18 5.36 -10.88
N THR A 67 -0.76 6.21 -9.95
CA THR A 67 -1.45 7.48 -9.67
C THR A 67 -1.58 8.37 -10.90
N GLU A 68 -0.53 8.51 -11.71
CA GLU A 68 -0.54 9.35 -12.91
C GLU A 68 -1.51 8.82 -13.96
N TYR A 69 -1.58 7.51 -14.13
CA TYR A 69 -2.57 6.88 -15.00
C TYR A 69 -4.00 7.21 -14.56
N PHE A 70 -4.30 7.06 -13.26
CA PHE A 70 -5.63 7.38 -12.73
C PHE A 70 -5.97 8.86 -12.86
N LEU A 71 -5.03 9.76 -12.61
CA LEU A 71 -5.22 11.19 -12.82
C LEU A 71 -5.56 11.51 -14.28
N SER A 72 -4.89 10.84 -15.21
CA SER A 72 -5.09 11.00 -16.65
C SER A 72 -6.47 10.51 -17.08
N ILE A 73 -6.83 9.25 -16.79
CA ILE A 73 -8.09 8.67 -17.27
C ILE A 73 -9.35 9.27 -16.61
N THR A 74 -9.20 9.84 -15.41
CA THR A 74 -10.31 10.53 -14.73
C THR A 74 -10.45 12.00 -15.12
N GLY A 75 -9.50 12.53 -15.88
CA GLY A 75 -9.44 13.97 -16.22
C GLY A 75 -9.20 14.85 -14.98
N LEU A 76 -8.78 14.29 -13.86
CA LEU A 76 -8.49 15.04 -12.65
C LEU A 76 -7.25 15.90 -12.80
N ALA A 77 -6.27 15.45 -13.58
CA ALA A 77 -5.05 16.24 -13.87
C ALA A 77 -5.37 17.60 -14.47
N GLU A 78 -6.42 17.68 -15.29
CA GLU A 78 -6.82 18.90 -15.99
C GLU A 78 -7.63 19.87 -15.11
N LYS A 79 -8.10 19.43 -13.97
CA LYS A 79 -8.96 20.21 -13.06
C LYS A 79 -8.21 21.27 -12.26
N GLU A 80 -6.87 21.16 -12.18
CA GLU A 80 -6.00 22.06 -11.40
C GLU A 80 -6.38 22.23 -9.93
N TRP A 81 -7.07 21.27 -9.34
CA TRP A 81 -7.43 21.30 -7.92
C TRP A 81 -6.18 21.03 -7.06
N PRO A 82 -5.87 21.86 -6.07
CA PRO A 82 -4.55 21.90 -5.43
C PRO A 82 -4.02 20.58 -4.87
N VAL A 83 -4.92 19.67 -4.46
CA VAL A 83 -4.54 18.39 -3.84
C VAL A 83 -4.83 17.22 -4.75
N ILE A 84 -6.09 17.09 -5.19
CA ILE A 84 -6.55 15.88 -5.91
C ILE A 84 -6.14 15.82 -7.37
N SER A 85 -5.60 16.89 -7.93
CA SER A 85 -4.98 16.91 -9.27
C SER A 85 -3.48 16.68 -9.24
N SER A 86 -2.87 16.56 -8.05
CA SER A 86 -1.45 16.31 -7.90
C SER A 86 -1.17 14.86 -7.54
N THR A 87 -0.13 14.29 -8.14
CA THR A 87 0.35 12.93 -7.84
C THR A 87 0.58 12.72 -6.34
N TRP A 88 1.25 13.70 -5.68
CA TRP A 88 1.51 13.63 -4.25
C TRP A 88 0.25 13.76 -3.41
N GLY A 89 -0.66 14.64 -3.77
CA GLY A 89 -1.92 14.81 -3.06
C GLY A 89 -2.75 13.52 -3.07
N VAL A 90 -2.87 12.87 -4.23
CA VAL A 90 -3.58 11.59 -4.35
C VAL A 90 -2.89 10.48 -3.56
N ARG A 91 -1.54 10.37 -3.63
CA ARG A 91 -0.79 9.38 -2.83
C ARG A 91 -0.99 9.57 -1.34
N ILE A 92 -0.98 10.81 -0.86
CA ILE A 92 -1.24 11.11 0.56
C ILE A 92 -2.66 10.71 0.96
N ILE A 93 -3.66 11.02 0.12
CA ILE A 93 -5.06 10.62 0.38
C ILE A 93 -5.17 9.10 0.47
N ILE A 94 -4.56 8.36 -0.46
CA ILE A 94 -4.54 6.90 -0.44
C ILE A 94 -3.90 6.39 0.86
N GLY A 95 -2.76 6.96 1.26
CA GLY A 95 -2.09 6.61 2.51
C GLY A 95 -2.94 6.88 3.75
N LEU A 96 -3.66 7.99 3.79
CA LEU A 96 -4.59 8.31 4.88
C LEU A 96 -5.76 7.32 4.93
N ILE A 97 -6.33 6.96 3.78
CA ILE A 97 -7.39 5.94 3.70
C ILE A 97 -6.87 4.59 4.19
N LEU A 98 -5.67 4.19 3.77
CA LEU A 98 -5.03 2.95 4.22
C LEU A 98 -4.82 2.97 5.73
N ASN A 99 -4.26 4.04 6.29
CA ASN A 99 -4.03 4.20 7.72
C ASN A 99 -5.33 4.07 8.52
N ILE A 100 -6.38 4.78 8.12
CA ILE A 100 -7.70 4.71 8.78
C ILE A 100 -8.27 3.29 8.66
N LYS A 101 -8.13 2.64 7.50
CA LYS A 101 -8.64 1.28 7.30
C LYS A 101 -7.92 0.26 8.19
N MET A 102 -6.61 0.30 8.25
CA MET A 102 -5.81 -0.58 9.10
C MET A 102 -6.18 -0.36 10.57
N HIS A 103 -6.26 0.89 11.01
CA HIS A 103 -6.63 1.23 12.38
C HIS A 103 -8.08 0.84 12.72
N ALA A 104 -9.04 1.06 11.81
CA ALA A 104 -10.44 0.73 12.02
C ALA A 104 -10.68 -0.79 12.13
N VAL A 105 -9.98 -1.58 11.33
CA VAL A 105 -10.02 -3.06 11.43
C VAL A 105 -9.57 -3.50 12.81
N SER A 106 -8.47 -2.97 13.30
CA SER A 106 -7.96 -3.20 14.65
C SER A 106 -8.98 -2.85 15.76
N ALA A 107 -9.69 -1.74 15.61
CA ALA A 107 -10.70 -1.29 16.58
C ALA A 107 -11.95 -2.20 16.61
N VAL A 108 -12.39 -2.71 15.46
CA VAL A 108 -13.56 -3.59 15.37
C VAL A 108 -13.31 -4.93 16.07
N ILE A 109 -12.09 -5.46 16.00
CA ILE A 109 -11.71 -6.73 16.64
C ILE A 109 -11.80 -6.64 18.16
N LYS A 110 -11.51 -5.50 18.73
CA LYS A 110 -11.53 -5.27 20.19
C LYS A 110 -12.92 -5.25 20.81
N GLY A 111 -13.93 -5.74 20.09
CA GLY A 111 -15.26 -6.01 20.62
C GLY A 111 -16.18 -4.80 20.60
N GLY A 112 -16.29 -4.16 19.44
CA GLY A 112 -17.34 -3.19 19.09
C GLY A 112 -18.07 -2.54 20.26
N LEU A 113 -18.29 -1.26 20.27
CA LEU A 113 -19.27 -0.49 21.07
C LEU A 113 -19.50 -0.83 22.57
N ARG A 114 -19.03 -1.96 23.10
CA ARG A 114 -19.04 -2.28 24.52
C ARG A 114 -17.63 -2.17 25.07
N GLY A 115 -17.24 -0.92 25.32
CA GLY A 115 -15.98 -0.58 25.93
C GLY A 115 -15.73 -1.37 27.22
N SER A 116 -14.80 -2.29 27.15
CA SER A 116 -14.01 -2.61 28.31
C SER A 116 -13.13 -1.38 28.56
N MET A 117 -13.41 -0.66 29.65
CA MET A 117 -12.58 0.41 30.17
C MET A 117 -11.23 -0.08 30.72
N THR A 118 -10.91 -1.34 30.48
CA THR A 118 -9.60 -1.92 30.75
C THR A 118 -8.80 -1.84 29.47
N GLY A 119 -7.84 -0.93 29.42
CA GLY A 119 -6.94 -0.58 28.33
C GLY A 119 -6.44 -1.70 27.45
N GLY A 120 -7.32 -2.24 26.61
CA GLY A 120 -6.91 -3.04 25.48
C GLY A 120 -6.18 -2.12 24.53
N MET A 121 -4.89 -2.38 24.29
CA MET A 121 -4.05 -1.58 23.41
C MET A 121 -4.72 -1.52 22.03
N ALA A 122 -5.24 -0.33 21.71
CA ALA A 122 -5.48 0.01 20.33
C ALA A 122 -4.15 -0.16 19.62
N GLU A 123 -4.16 -0.79 18.45
CA GLU A 123 -3.02 -0.76 17.57
C GLU A 123 -2.56 0.69 17.53
N HIS A 124 -1.30 0.90 17.90
CA HIS A 124 -0.83 2.26 18.06
C HIS A 124 -0.88 2.93 16.69
N TRP A 125 -1.51 4.08 16.59
CA TRP A 125 -1.49 4.93 15.40
C TRP A 125 -0.10 5.04 14.77
N THR A 126 0.93 4.90 15.60
CA THR A 126 2.33 4.90 15.17
C THR A 126 2.62 3.79 14.15
N HIS A 127 2.17 2.55 14.38
CA HIS A 127 2.45 1.43 13.45
C HIS A 127 1.74 1.63 12.12
N THR A 128 0.44 1.87 12.15
CA THR A 128 -0.35 2.08 10.93
C THR A 128 0.13 3.31 10.15
N THR A 129 0.57 4.37 10.86
CA THR A 129 1.14 5.56 10.24
C THR A 129 2.48 5.26 9.58
N VAL A 130 3.37 4.50 10.23
CA VAL A 130 4.66 4.12 9.65
C VAL A 130 4.46 3.27 8.40
N VAL A 131 3.59 2.26 8.46
CA VAL A 131 3.31 1.40 7.30
C VAL A 131 2.69 2.19 6.17
N SER A 132 1.70 3.04 6.45
CA SER A 132 1.07 3.89 5.44
C SER A 132 2.06 4.88 4.82
N ALA A 133 2.97 5.45 5.61
CA ALA A 133 4.04 6.31 5.10
C ALA A 133 4.99 5.54 4.17
N LEU A 134 5.38 4.33 4.54
CA LEU A 134 6.20 3.47 3.67
C LEU A 134 5.50 3.18 2.35
N VAL A 135 4.20 2.92 2.36
CA VAL A 135 3.40 2.70 1.16
C VAL A 135 3.34 3.95 0.29
N VAL A 136 3.09 5.13 0.86
CA VAL A 136 3.06 6.41 0.14
C VAL A 136 4.41 6.74 -0.50
N LEU A 137 5.49 6.46 0.19
CA LEU A 137 6.86 6.71 -0.25
C LEU A 137 7.43 5.61 -1.15
N ALA A 138 6.69 4.53 -1.39
CA ALA A 138 7.14 3.38 -2.16
C ALA A 138 7.78 3.74 -3.52
N PRO A 139 7.20 4.64 -4.34
CA PRO A 139 7.81 5.01 -5.63
C PRO A 139 9.16 5.72 -5.49
N LEU A 140 9.48 6.33 -4.34
CA LEU A 140 10.77 7.00 -4.12
C LEU A 140 11.90 6.02 -3.81
N TYR A 141 11.63 5.00 -2.99
CA TYR A 141 12.68 4.08 -2.59
C TYR A 141 12.72 2.81 -3.45
N TRP A 142 11.68 2.51 -4.24
CA TRP A 142 11.69 1.37 -5.15
C TRP A 142 12.90 1.36 -6.09
N PRO A 143 13.27 2.45 -6.77
CA PRO A 143 14.46 2.47 -7.63
C PRO A 143 15.75 2.12 -6.92
N LEU A 144 15.84 2.36 -5.61
CA LEU A 144 17.02 1.99 -4.81
C LEU A 144 17.06 0.47 -4.56
N LEU A 145 15.91 -0.18 -4.52
CA LEU A 145 15.80 -1.62 -4.31
C LEU A 145 16.10 -2.41 -5.59
N VAL A 146 15.72 -1.88 -6.74
CA VAL A 146 15.89 -2.54 -8.05
C VAL A 146 17.34 -3.00 -8.27
N GLY A 147 18.33 -2.23 -7.82
CA GLY A 147 19.74 -2.57 -7.96
C GLY A 147 20.23 -3.78 -7.13
N ILE A 148 19.44 -4.22 -6.14
CA ILE A 148 19.79 -5.35 -5.26
C ILE A 148 18.83 -6.53 -5.39
N LEU A 149 17.75 -6.36 -6.12
CA LEU A 149 16.75 -7.41 -6.34
C LEU A 149 17.16 -8.32 -7.49
N PRO A 150 16.78 -9.61 -7.44
CA PRO A 150 16.92 -10.51 -8.59
C PRO A 150 15.95 -10.10 -9.71
N GLU A 151 16.25 -10.46 -10.95
CA GLU A 151 15.45 -10.12 -12.14
C GLU A 151 13.97 -10.51 -12.00
N TRP A 152 13.68 -11.69 -11.47
CA TRP A 152 12.29 -12.14 -11.26
C TRP A 152 11.49 -11.27 -10.27
N ALA A 153 12.17 -10.50 -9.43
CA ALA A 153 11.59 -9.55 -8.48
C ALA A 153 11.63 -8.09 -9.00
N GLY A 154 11.94 -7.89 -10.27
CA GLY A 154 12.05 -6.58 -10.90
C GLY A 154 13.43 -5.93 -10.81
N GLY A 155 14.45 -6.69 -10.42
CA GLY A 155 15.84 -6.22 -10.43
C GLY A 155 16.40 -6.04 -11.84
N VAL A 156 17.48 -5.26 -11.97
CA VAL A 156 18.23 -5.16 -13.24
C VAL A 156 19.06 -6.40 -13.47
N PRO A 157 19.17 -6.87 -14.73
CA PRO A 157 20.09 -7.95 -15.10
C PRO A 157 21.50 -7.63 -14.62
N ALA A 158 22.20 -8.60 -14.05
CA ALA A 158 23.62 -8.45 -13.78
C ALA A 158 24.33 -8.27 -15.12
N GLU A 159 24.97 -7.12 -15.33
CA GLU A 159 25.82 -6.93 -16.49
C GLU A 159 26.95 -7.98 -16.44
N GLY A 160 26.90 -8.94 -17.37
CA GLY A 160 27.88 -10.00 -17.52
C GLY A 160 29.13 -9.55 -18.25
#